data_c04207d5f53a35fe2832797032677cb4
#
_entry.id   c04207d5f53a35fe2832797032677cb4
#
_cell.length_a   1.000
_cell.length_b   1.000
_cell.length_c   1.000
_cell.angle_alpha   90.00
_cell.angle_beta   90.00
_cell.angle_gamma   90.00
#
_symmetry.space_group_name_H-M   'P 1'
#
loop_
_entity.id
_entity.type
_entity.pdbx_description
1 polymer ?
#
loop_
_entity_poly.entity_id
_entity_poly.type
_entity_poly.pdbx_seq_one_letter_code
_entity_poly.pdbx_strand_id
1 'polypeptide(L)'
;GGTAAPENVLVSVPQLDTAPKFEIDLPSSTVTLAANGETATYDEVTATTAANTLVLGKGVTVNTLKVKAGNVRVKSGAKVTAISRESSNTSTVIIYKEEGAELPNLSGNDAFEVVDAAVADLQNVAKNGGTYTLATDLTGDFTISATNEVIINLNGHKITNKSGDTFTVNKDSKLTINGNGTVDNVSHGKACIYNNGTVILNGGTYIRSKENGQDSESSGGNSYYNILNHGEMTINPNVEISQNGHYSSMIANGYYDYTNTNPRNGYVSGTNHQNPSLIINGGTFAGGLNTIKNDDGARLVINDGTFTNMSQATVQNHHVTEIKGGTFNTTGSAQYVVDNEGHNGAANDLGQMTISGGTLNGKIYVVGAGASLAVTGGTFSDPSALLYLSGNANVKIRLNGDATCNGFKTQSGQSVELDLNNHVLTLAKPTVGSAGTETNSCQLLKGS
;
A
#
# COMPACT_ATOMS: atom_id res chain seq x y z
N GLY A 1 -37.16 -39.49 -0.89
CA GLY A 1 -36.18 -38.58 -0.42
C GLY A 1 -35.18 -38.28 -1.54
N GLY A 2 -35.26 -37.10 -2.18
CA GLY A 2 -34.32 -36.70 -3.19
C GLY A 2 -32.94 -36.53 -2.52
N THR A 3 -31.94 -37.26 -3.00
CA THR A 3 -30.55 -36.98 -2.69
C THR A 3 -30.19 -35.63 -3.30
N ALA A 4 -29.61 -34.71 -2.51
CA ALA A 4 -29.10 -33.45 -3.03
C ALA A 4 -28.12 -33.74 -4.18
N ALA A 5 -28.12 -32.91 -5.24
CA ALA A 5 -27.15 -33.02 -6.31
C ALA A 5 -25.72 -32.90 -5.72
N PRO A 6 -24.75 -33.69 -6.22
CA PRO A 6 -23.38 -33.59 -5.72
C PRO A 6 -22.82 -32.19 -5.98
N GLU A 7 -22.10 -31.64 -5.00
CA GLU A 7 -21.51 -30.31 -5.09
C GLU A 7 -20.47 -30.19 -6.21
N ASN A 8 -19.68 -31.26 -6.41
CA ASN A 8 -18.64 -31.35 -7.43
C ASN A 8 -18.74 -32.66 -8.19
N VAL A 9 -18.67 -32.59 -9.52
CA VAL A 9 -18.67 -33.73 -10.43
C VAL A 9 -17.46 -33.64 -11.35
N LEU A 10 -16.67 -34.71 -11.42
CA LEU A 10 -15.58 -34.84 -12.35
C LEU A 10 -15.96 -35.83 -13.45
N VAL A 11 -15.90 -35.40 -14.71
CA VAL A 11 -16.04 -36.24 -15.89
C VAL A 11 -14.70 -36.31 -16.59
N SER A 12 -14.10 -37.48 -16.62
CA SER A 12 -12.81 -37.72 -17.26
C SER A 12 -13.00 -38.61 -18.47
N VAL A 13 -12.64 -38.12 -19.65
CA VAL A 13 -12.82 -38.80 -20.93
C VAL A 13 -11.46 -38.96 -21.62
N PRO A 14 -11.13 -40.13 -22.16
CA PRO A 14 -9.95 -40.30 -23.02
C PRO A 14 -10.16 -39.62 -24.36
N GLN A 15 -9.10 -39.43 -25.12
CA GLN A 15 -9.26 -39.07 -26.53
C GLN A 15 -9.94 -40.21 -27.29
N LEU A 16 -11.05 -39.90 -27.95
CA LEU A 16 -11.86 -40.86 -28.73
C LEU A 16 -11.70 -40.54 -30.22
N ASP A 17 -11.83 -41.57 -31.07
CA ASP A 17 -11.82 -41.47 -32.53
C ASP A 17 -12.98 -40.57 -33.03
N THR A 18 -14.13 -40.62 -32.32
CA THR A 18 -15.26 -39.75 -32.57
C THR A 18 -15.52 -38.92 -31.31
N ALA A 19 -15.41 -37.60 -31.41
CA ALA A 19 -15.63 -36.70 -30.30
C ALA A 19 -17.09 -36.79 -29.81
N PRO A 20 -17.32 -37.02 -28.51
CA PRO A 20 -18.67 -37.20 -27.96
C PRO A 20 -19.41 -35.86 -27.84
N LYS A 21 -20.76 -35.97 -27.82
CA LYS A 21 -21.63 -34.90 -27.33
C LYS A 21 -21.98 -35.16 -25.89
N PHE A 22 -22.01 -34.08 -25.11
CA PHE A 22 -22.22 -34.16 -23.68
C PHE A 22 -23.25 -33.11 -23.22
N GLU A 23 -24.25 -33.53 -22.49
CA GLU A 23 -25.24 -32.64 -21.87
C GLU A 23 -25.08 -32.68 -20.34
N ILE A 24 -25.04 -31.48 -19.73
CA ILE A 24 -24.91 -31.28 -18.31
C ILE A 24 -26.20 -30.68 -17.78
N ASP A 25 -26.93 -31.48 -17.00
CA ASP A 25 -28.17 -31.07 -16.31
C ASP A 25 -28.03 -31.31 -14.79
N LEU A 26 -27.13 -30.60 -14.17
CA LEU A 26 -26.84 -30.69 -12.72
C LEU A 26 -26.95 -29.30 -12.09
N PRO A 27 -28.08 -28.96 -11.47
CA PRO A 27 -28.28 -27.66 -10.84
C PRO A 27 -27.37 -27.50 -9.64
N SER A 28 -26.79 -26.30 -9.47
CA SER A 28 -25.96 -25.90 -8.34
C SER A 28 -24.66 -26.71 -8.14
N SER A 29 -24.24 -27.46 -9.18
CA SER A 29 -23.01 -28.27 -9.14
C SER A 29 -21.88 -27.60 -9.91
N THR A 30 -20.65 -27.80 -9.48
CA THR A 30 -19.46 -27.57 -10.29
C THR A 30 -19.14 -28.86 -11.06
N VAL A 31 -19.22 -28.79 -12.39
CA VAL A 31 -18.92 -29.93 -13.27
C VAL A 31 -17.59 -29.67 -13.97
N THR A 32 -16.60 -30.51 -13.73
CA THR A 32 -15.31 -30.43 -14.38
C THR A 32 -15.20 -31.48 -15.47
N LEU A 33 -14.97 -31.04 -16.71
CA LEU A 33 -14.56 -31.91 -17.82
C LEU A 33 -13.02 -31.98 -17.82
N ALA A 34 -12.46 -33.17 -17.75
CA ALA A 34 -11.05 -33.42 -17.73
C ALA A 34 -10.65 -34.39 -18.83
N ALA A 35 -9.41 -34.25 -19.34
CA ALA A 35 -8.80 -35.25 -20.20
C ALA A 35 -8.27 -36.44 -19.37
N ASN A 36 -8.60 -37.64 -19.76
CA ASN A 36 -7.93 -38.83 -19.27
C ASN A 36 -6.75 -39.15 -20.18
N GLY A 37 -5.62 -38.56 -19.93
CA GLY A 37 -4.45 -38.45 -20.79
C GLY A 37 -4.08 -37.00 -21.08
N GLU A 38 -3.37 -36.76 -22.19
CA GLU A 38 -2.93 -35.38 -22.53
C GLU A 38 -4.04 -34.52 -23.06
N THR A 39 -4.94 -35.08 -23.85
CA THR A 39 -6.04 -34.36 -24.52
C THR A 39 -7.36 -35.12 -24.50
N ALA A 40 -8.45 -34.40 -24.57
CA ALA A 40 -9.80 -34.92 -24.83
C ALA A 40 -10.58 -33.90 -25.66
N THR A 41 -11.23 -34.33 -26.73
CA THR A 41 -12.05 -33.47 -27.60
C THR A 41 -13.52 -33.83 -27.45
N TYR A 42 -14.35 -32.84 -27.22
CA TYR A 42 -15.81 -32.94 -27.21
C TYR A 42 -16.36 -32.22 -28.46
N ASP A 43 -17.25 -32.85 -29.21
CA ASP A 43 -17.91 -32.24 -30.37
C ASP A 43 -18.89 -31.13 -29.93
N GLU A 44 -19.75 -31.48 -28.97
CA GLU A 44 -20.67 -30.53 -28.39
C GLU A 44 -20.80 -30.74 -26.88
N VAL A 45 -20.78 -29.65 -26.15
CA VAL A 45 -21.09 -29.63 -24.71
C VAL A 45 -22.22 -28.64 -24.49
N THR A 46 -23.33 -29.12 -23.89
CA THR A 46 -24.47 -28.29 -23.53
C THR A 46 -24.61 -28.22 -22.01
N ALA A 47 -24.52 -27.03 -21.46
CA ALA A 47 -24.78 -26.75 -20.04
C ALA A 47 -26.17 -26.16 -19.87
N THR A 48 -27.09 -26.91 -19.23
CA THR A 48 -28.52 -26.64 -19.30
C THR A 48 -29.11 -25.91 -18.10
N THR A 49 -28.45 -25.92 -16.94
CA THR A 49 -29.03 -25.44 -15.69
C THR A 49 -28.43 -24.13 -15.19
N ALA A 50 -29.30 -23.32 -14.58
CA ALA A 50 -28.89 -22.12 -13.86
C ALA A 50 -28.08 -22.49 -12.60
N ALA A 51 -27.19 -21.60 -12.18
CA ALA A 51 -26.37 -21.73 -10.98
C ALA A 51 -25.32 -22.85 -10.96
N ASN A 52 -25.05 -23.53 -12.08
CA ASN A 52 -23.89 -24.42 -12.18
C ASN A 52 -22.64 -23.68 -12.69
N THR A 53 -21.48 -24.24 -12.43
CA THR A 53 -20.22 -23.83 -13.03
C THR A 53 -19.65 -24.99 -13.84
N LEU A 54 -19.48 -24.77 -15.14
CA LEU A 54 -18.76 -25.71 -16.00
C LEU A 54 -17.27 -25.35 -15.99
N VAL A 55 -16.42 -26.31 -15.66
CA VAL A 55 -14.97 -26.15 -15.69
C VAL A 55 -14.41 -27.01 -16.82
N LEU A 56 -13.71 -26.37 -17.76
CA LEU A 56 -12.96 -27.07 -18.81
C LEU A 56 -11.50 -27.20 -18.35
N GLY A 57 -11.07 -28.42 -18.06
CA GLY A 57 -9.75 -28.74 -17.56
C GLY A 57 -8.67 -28.63 -18.65
N LYS A 58 -7.40 -28.65 -18.22
CA LYS A 58 -6.24 -28.65 -19.12
C LYS A 58 -6.35 -29.79 -20.15
N GLY A 59 -6.00 -29.51 -21.42
CA GLY A 59 -6.07 -30.49 -22.50
C GLY A 59 -7.46 -30.74 -23.06
N VAL A 60 -8.51 -30.13 -22.51
CA VAL A 60 -9.87 -30.26 -23.02
C VAL A 60 -10.11 -29.30 -24.17
N THR A 61 -10.58 -29.82 -25.30
CA THR A 61 -11.10 -29.04 -26.44
C THR A 61 -12.60 -29.26 -26.57
N VAL A 62 -13.37 -28.18 -26.66
CA VAL A 62 -14.80 -28.22 -26.97
C VAL A 62 -15.03 -27.52 -28.30
N ASN A 63 -15.49 -28.26 -29.32
CA ASN A 63 -15.77 -27.70 -30.63
C ASN A 63 -16.95 -26.73 -30.59
N THR A 64 -18.04 -27.13 -29.93
CA THR A 64 -19.26 -26.30 -29.77
C THR A 64 -19.69 -26.33 -28.30
N LEU A 65 -19.63 -25.19 -27.63
CA LEU A 65 -20.15 -25.03 -26.28
C LEU A 65 -21.49 -24.26 -26.34
N LYS A 66 -22.55 -24.90 -25.85
CA LYS A 66 -23.90 -24.28 -25.74
C LYS A 66 -24.20 -24.03 -24.27
N VAL A 67 -24.40 -22.79 -23.89
CA VAL A 67 -24.67 -22.41 -22.50
C VAL A 67 -26.09 -21.92 -22.38
N LYS A 68 -26.93 -22.66 -21.66
CA LYS A 68 -28.33 -22.23 -21.33
C LYS A 68 -28.31 -21.31 -20.11
N ALA A 69 -27.48 -21.62 -19.12
CA ALA A 69 -27.34 -20.86 -17.87
C ALA A 69 -26.06 -21.23 -17.14
N GLY A 70 -25.71 -20.45 -16.09
CA GLY A 70 -24.53 -20.68 -15.26
C GLY A 70 -23.28 -19.97 -15.78
N ASN A 71 -22.13 -20.37 -15.27
CA ASN A 71 -20.82 -19.80 -15.57
C ASN A 71 -19.92 -20.87 -16.18
N VAL A 72 -18.90 -20.41 -16.91
CA VAL A 72 -17.90 -21.29 -17.51
C VAL A 72 -16.51 -20.87 -17.04
N ARG A 73 -15.71 -21.82 -16.54
CA ARG A 73 -14.29 -21.60 -16.27
C ARG A 73 -13.45 -22.38 -17.29
N VAL A 74 -12.62 -21.68 -18.04
CA VAL A 74 -11.72 -22.29 -19.04
C VAL A 74 -10.29 -22.21 -18.52
N LYS A 75 -9.78 -23.40 -18.15
CA LYS A 75 -8.43 -23.50 -17.56
C LYS A 75 -7.34 -23.35 -18.61
N SER A 76 -6.15 -23.01 -18.14
CA SER A 76 -4.94 -22.97 -18.98
C SER A 76 -4.78 -24.26 -19.79
N GLY A 77 -4.51 -24.12 -21.10
CA GLY A 77 -4.41 -25.25 -22.03
C GLY A 77 -5.74 -25.92 -22.41
N ALA A 78 -6.88 -25.34 -22.03
CA ALA A 78 -8.20 -25.73 -22.56
C ALA A 78 -8.60 -24.80 -23.72
N LYS A 79 -9.46 -25.31 -24.62
CA LYS A 79 -9.89 -24.63 -25.84
C LYS A 79 -11.39 -24.74 -26.06
N VAL A 80 -12.01 -23.62 -26.43
CA VAL A 80 -13.38 -23.57 -26.96
C VAL A 80 -13.34 -22.98 -28.36
N THR A 81 -13.81 -23.73 -29.36
CA THR A 81 -13.77 -23.29 -30.77
C THR A 81 -14.94 -22.41 -31.12
N ALA A 82 -16.15 -22.77 -30.66
CA ALA A 82 -17.36 -21.99 -30.83
C ALA A 82 -18.18 -22.00 -29.53
N ILE A 83 -18.85 -20.89 -29.24
CA ILE A 83 -19.73 -20.76 -28.09
C ILE A 83 -21.02 -20.07 -28.50
N SER A 84 -22.16 -20.56 -27.98
CA SER A 84 -23.44 -19.93 -28.15
C SER A 84 -24.23 -19.95 -26.84
N ARG A 85 -25.06 -18.92 -26.64
CA ARG A 85 -26.08 -18.89 -25.60
C ARG A 85 -27.44 -19.32 -26.17
N GLU A 86 -28.16 -20.14 -25.46
CA GLU A 86 -29.52 -20.47 -25.89
C GLU A 86 -30.44 -19.26 -25.75
N SER A 87 -31.34 -19.10 -26.72
CA SER A 87 -32.21 -17.93 -26.88
C SER A 87 -33.21 -17.70 -25.72
N SER A 88 -33.48 -18.72 -24.92
CA SER A 88 -34.35 -18.63 -23.74
C SER A 88 -33.65 -17.98 -22.53
N ASN A 89 -32.32 -17.87 -22.51
CA ASN A 89 -31.57 -17.25 -21.42
C ASN A 89 -31.29 -15.77 -21.74
N THR A 90 -31.78 -14.87 -20.90
CA THR A 90 -31.53 -13.42 -20.99
C THR A 90 -30.37 -12.96 -20.14
N SER A 91 -29.83 -13.79 -19.23
CA SER A 91 -28.69 -13.43 -18.36
C SER A 91 -27.37 -13.52 -19.12
N THR A 92 -26.46 -12.62 -18.82
CA THR A 92 -25.09 -12.69 -19.33
C THR A 92 -24.39 -13.91 -18.73
N VAL A 93 -23.70 -14.68 -19.56
CA VAL A 93 -22.86 -15.80 -19.14
C VAL A 93 -21.45 -15.29 -18.84
N ILE A 94 -20.96 -15.53 -17.64
CA ILE A 94 -19.61 -15.14 -17.25
C ILE A 94 -18.65 -16.29 -17.59
N ILE A 95 -17.61 -15.95 -18.34
CA ILE A 95 -16.55 -16.89 -18.73
C ILE A 95 -15.27 -16.48 -17.97
N TYR A 96 -14.88 -17.27 -16.98
CA TYR A 96 -13.62 -17.14 -16.26
C TYR A 96 -12.50 -17.76 -17.10
N LYS A 97 -11.70 -16.92 -17.73
CA LYS A 97 -10.60 -17.35 -18.60
C LYS A 97 -9.29 -17.36 -17.82
N GLU A 98 -8.62 -18.51 -17.74
CA GLU A 98 -7.24 -18.59 -17.24
C GLU A 98 -6.25 -18.19 -18.33
N GLU A 99 -5.08 -17.73 -17.95
CA GLU A 99 -3.98 -17.46 -18.87
C GLU A 99 -3.62 -18.76 -19.64
N GLY A 100 -3.42 -18.67 -20.97
CA GLY A 100 -3.19 -19.82 -21.82
C GLY A 100 -4.45 -20.62 -22.21
N ALA A 101 -5.65 -20.20 -21.78
CA ALA A 101 -6.91 -20.71 -22.31
C ALA A 101 -7.25 -20.09 -23.65
N GLU A 102 -7.84 -20.86 -24.58
CA GLU A 102 -8.26 -20.38 -25.90
C GLU A 102 -9.80 -20.27 -25.97
N LEU A 103 -10.27 -19.10 -26.43
CA LEU A 103 -11.69 -18.80 -26.66
C LEU A 103 -11.89 -18.24 -28.07
N PRO A 104 -13.09 -18.43 -28.67
CA PRO A 104 -13.44 -17.72 -29.87
C PRO A 104 -13.53 -16.20 -29.60
N ASN A 105 -13.50 -15.39 -30.67
CA ASN A 105 -13.71 -13.96 -30.51
C ASN A 105 -15.16 -13.68 -30.08
N LEU A 106 -15.31 -13.11 -28.89
CA LEU A 106 -16.59 -12.74 -28.28
C LEU A 106 -16.79 -11.22 -28.17
N SER A 107 -15.93 -10.43 -28.80
CA SER A 107 -16.04 -8.96 -28.79
C SER A 107 -17.36 -8.50 -29.39
N GLY A 108 -18.07 -7.63 -28.66
CA GLY A 108 -19.39 -7.11 -29.07
C GLY A 108 -20.55 -8.09 -28.92
N ASN A 109 -20.35 -9.21 -28.23
CA ASN A 109 -21.43 -10.15 -27.92
C ASN A 109 -21.87 -9.99 -26.45
N ASP A 110 -22.91 -9.21 -26.21
CA ASP A 110 -23.43 -8.90 -24.86
C ASP A 110 -23.97 -10.13 -24.10
N ALA A 111 -24.06 -11.28 -24.77
CA ALA A 111 -24.48 -12.54 -24.16
C ALA A 111 -23.37 -13.12 -23.25
N PHE A 112 -22.12 -12.70 -23.45
CA PHE A 112 -20.98 -13.24 -22.74
C PHE A 112 -20.12 -12.12 -22.17
N GLU A 113 -19.69 -12.30 -20.93
CA GLU A 113 -18.67 -11.49 -20.28
C GLU A 113 -17.44 -12.37 -20.02
N VAL A 114 -16.31 -12.02 -20.63
CA VAL A 114 -15.03 -12.72 -20.39
C VAL A 114 -14.25 -11.96 -19.31
N VAL A 115 -13.98 -12.62 -18.21
CA VAL A 115 -13.19 -12.08 -17.09
C VAL A 115 -11.92 -12.90 -16.89
N ASP A 116 -10.85 -12.24 -16.44
CA ASP A 116 -9.64 -12.92 -16.01
C ASP A 116 -9.98 -13.74 -14.75
N ALA A 117 -9.71 -15.04 -14.80
CA ALA A 117 -10.05 -15.95 -13.72
C ALA A 117 -9.25 -15.65 -12.43
N ALA A 118 -7.98 -15.27 -12.56
CA ALA A 118 -7.13 -14.96 -11.41
C ALA A 118 -7.56 -13.66 -10.74
N VAL A 119 -7.98 -12.66 -11.52
CA VAL A 119 -8.58 -11.42 -11.00
C VAL A 119 -9.87 -11.71 -10.25
N ALA A 120 -10.76 -12.53 -10.84
CA ALA A 120 -12.01 -12.90 -10.20
C ALA A 120 -11.82 -13.70 -8.90
N ASP A 121 -10.83 -14.59 -8.86
CA ASP A 121 -10.49 -15.37 -7.67
C ASP A 121 -9.99 -14.44 -6.55
N LEU A 122 -9.10 -13.47 -6.86
CA LEU A 122 -8.66 -12.49 -5.88
C LEU A 122 -9.81 -11.58 -5.42
N GLN A 123 -10.70 -11.15 -6.32
CA GLN A 123 -11.91 -10.39 -5.95
C GLN A 123 -12.82 -11.19 -5.01
N ASN A 124 -12.95 -12.49 -5.23
CA ASN A 124 -13.72 -13.37 -4.34
C ASN A 124 -13.08 -13.46 -2.94
N VAL A 125 -11.75 -13.62 -2.85
CA VAL A 125 -11.02 -13.59 -1.57
C VAL A 125 -11.14 -12.23 -0.90
N ALA A 126 -11.03 -11.13 -1.65
CA ALA A 126 -11.20 -9.77 -1.15
C ALA A 126 -12.58 -9.53 -0.51
N LYS A 127 -13.61 -10.20 -1.01
CA LYS A 127 -14.99 -10.10 -0.52
C LYS A 127 -15.29 -11.05 0.65
N ASN A 128 -14.71 -12.23 0.67
CA ASN A 128 -15.11 -13.31 1.60
C ASN A 128 -14.04 -13.63 2.65
N GLY A 129 -12.83 -13.12 2.49
CA GLY A 129 -11.66 -13.46 3.32
C GLY A 129 -10.92 -14.70 2.83
N GLY A 130 -9.78 -14.96 3.45
CA GLY A 130 -8.92 -16.09 3.14
C GLY A 130 -7.60 -15.69 2.50
N THR A 131 -6.89 -16.64 1.93
CA THR A 131 -5.55 -16.44 1.37
C THR A 131 -5.55 -16.60 -0.14
N TYR A 132 -4.91 -15.64 -0.83
CA TYR A 132 -4.63 -15.72 -2.25
C TYR A 132 -3.11 -15.62 -2.49
N THR A 133 -2.57 -16.57 -3.25
CA THR A 133 -1.16 -16.53 -3.68
C THR A 133 -1.12 -16.30 -5.19
N LEU A 134 -0.42 -15.25 -5.61
CA LEU A 134 -0.29 -14.94 -7.02
C LEU A 134 0.50 -16.03 -7.74
N ALA A 135 0.01 -16.42 -8.91
CA ALA A 135 0.69 -17.31 -9.84
C ALA A 135 1.10 -16.60 -11.14
N THR A 136 0.61 -15.37 -11.36
CA THR A 136 0.88 -14.53 -12.51
C THR A 136 0.67 -13.07 -12.13
N ASP A 137 1.10 -12.15 -12.99
CA ASP A 137 0.81 -10.73 -12.84
C ASP A 137 -0.67 -10.45 -13.04
N LEU A 138 -1.22 -9.54 -12.26
CA LEU A 138 -2.64 -9.18 -12.31
C LEU A 138 -2.85 -7.72 -12.64
N THR A 139 -3.92 -7.44 -13.38
CA THR A 139 -4.42 -6.07 -13.56
C THR A 139 -5.86 -5.98 -13.06
N GLY A 140 -6.09 -5.21 -12.00
CA GLY A 140 -7.41 -5.08 -11.40
C GLY A 140 -7.45 -4.12 -10.22
N ASP A 141 -8.66 -3.70 -9.87
CA ASP A 141 -8.97 -2.92 -8.68
C ASP A 141 -9.62 -3.86 -7.65
N PHE A 142 -9.09 -3.89 -6.42
CA PHE A 142 -9.52 -4.84 -5.41
C PHE A 142 -10.04 -4.12 -4.16
N THR A 143 -11.34 -4.31 -3.88
CA THR A 143 -11.95 -3.79 -2.65
C THR A 143 -12.03 -4.88 -1.60
N ILE A 144 -11.28 -4.72 -0.52
CA ILE A 144 -11.29 -5.60 0.63
C ILE A 144 -12.50 -5.23 1.49
N SER A 145 -13.52 -6.07 1.47
CA SER A 145 -14.78 -5.88 2.20
C SER A 145 -15.13 -7.06 3.10
N ALA A 146 -14.27 -8.07 3.15
CA ALA A 146 -14.44 -9.24 4.01
C ALA A 146 -14.40 -8.85 5.50
N THR A 147 -15.20 -9.52 6.31
CA THR A 147 -15.13 -9.47 7.78
C THR A 147 -14.00 -10.35 8.32
N ASN A 148 -13.61 -11.39 7.57
CA ASN A 148 -12.43 -12.21 7.84
C ASN A 148 -11.19 -11.60 7.19
N GLU A 149 -10.02 -11.90 7.73
CA GLU A 149 -8.76 -11.42 7.18
C GLU A 149 -8.55 -11.90 5.74
N VAL A 150 -8.09 -10.99 4.90
CA VAL A 150 -7.60 -11.26 3.53
C VAL A 150 -6.08 -11.25 3.56
N ILE A 151 -5.47 -12.35 3.12
CA ILE A 151 -4.02 -12.52 3.03
C ILE A 151 -3.64 -12.65 1.56
N ILE A 152 -2.75 -11.78 1.10
CA ILE A 152 -2.22 -11.83 -0.26
C ILE A 152 -0.72 -12.14 -0.21
N ASN A 153 -0.32 -13.23 -0.86
CA ASN A 153 1.08 -13.55 -1.08
C ASN A 153 1.46 -13.14 -2.50
N LEU A 154 2.34 -12.13 -2.64
CA LEU A 154 2.74 -11.59 -3.94
C LEU A 154 3.56 -12.59 -4.78
N ASN A 155 4.36 -13.44 -4.13
CA ASN A 155 5.08 -14.57 -4.75
C ASN A 155 5.91 -14.17 -6.00
N GLY A 156 6.53 -12.99 -5.98
CA GLY A 156 7.35 -12.47 -7.07
C GLY A 156 6.57 -11.78 -8.21
N HIS A 157 5.25 -11.76 -8.16
CA HIS A 157 4.39 -11.20 -9.20
C HIS A 157 3.98 -9.76 -8.92
N LYS A 158 3.40 -9.14 -9.95
CA LYS A 158 2.96 -7.74 -9.92
C LYS A 158 1.43 -7.64 -9.94
N ILE A 159 0.89 -6.72 -9.14
CA ILE A 159 -0.49 -6.26 -9.25
C ILE A 159 -0.47 -4.80 -9.70
N THR A 160 -1.12 -4.50 -10.84
CA THR A 160 -1.34 -3.14 -11.32
C THR A 160 -2.84 -2.84 -11.30
N ASN A 161 -3.24 -1.65 -10.91
CA ASN A 161 -4.64 -1.25 -10.94
C ASN A 161 -5.20 -1.20 -12.39
N LYS A 162 -6.53 -1.26 -12.50
CA LYS A 162 -7.24 -1.04 -13.78
C LYS A 162 -7.56 0.45 -13.97
N SER A 163 -8.23 1.07 -13.01
CA SER A 163 -8.66 2.47 -13.06
C SER A 163 -8.87 3.11 -11.69
N GLY A 164 -9.03 2.30 -10.66
CA GLY A 164 -9.25 2.70 -9.28
C GLY A 164 -7.98 2.71 -8.44
N ASP A 165 -8.14 2.68 -7.13
CA ASP A 165 -7.07 2.30 -6.23
C ASP A 165 -6.76 0.83 -6.45
N THR A 166 -5.48 0.43 -6.34
CA THR A 166 -5.13 -0.99 -6.52
C THR A 166 -5.77 -1.82 -5.41
N PHE A 167 -5.66 -1.33 -4.17
CA PHE A 167 -6.40 -1.87 -3.03
C PHE A 167 -7.17 -0.76 -2.31
N THR A 168 -8.48 -0.96 -2.14
CA THR A 168 -9.29 -0.20 -1.21
C THR A 168 -9.66 -1.12 -0.05
N VAL A 169 -9.26 -0.78 1.18
CA VAL A 169 -9.61 -1.56 2.37
C VAL A 169 -10.72 -0.84 3.11
N ASN A 170 -11.87 -1.46 3.18
CA ASN A 170 -13.04 -0.90 3.85
C ASN A 170 -12.85 -0.91 5.38
N LYS A 171 -13.58 -0.03 6.07
CA LYS A 171 -13.65 -0.04 7.52
C LYS A 171 -14.04 -1.44 8.01
N ASP A 172 -13.44 -1.85 9.12
CA ASP A 172 -13.64 -3.17 9.76
C ASP A 172 -13.10 -4.36 8.95
N SER A 173 -12.47 -4.12 7.79
CA SER A 173 -11.78 -5.16 7.01
C SER A 173 -10.29 -5.17 7.31
N LYS A 174 -9.66 -6.34 7.12
CA LYS A 174 -8.22 -6.53 7.34
C LYS A 174 -7.53 -7.13 6.13
N LEU A 175 -6.46 -6.47 5.68
CA LEU A 175 -5.58 -6.91 4.60
C LEU A 175 -4.16 -7.13 5.11
N THR A 176 -3.61 -8.31 4.84
CA THR A 176 -2.19 -8.61 5.06
C THR A 176 -1.54 -8.94 3.72
N ILE A 177 -0.44 -8.26 3.38
CA ILE A 177 0.33 -8.51 2.15
C ILE A 177 1.71 -9.05 2.52
N ASN A 178 2.07 -10.19 1.95
CA ASN A 178 3.31 -10.92 2.22
C ASN A 178 4.16 -11.13 0.97
N GLY A 179 5.44 -11.35 1.21
CA GLY A 179 6.40 -11.82 0.20
C GLY A 179 6.94 -10.71 -0.69
N ASN A 180 7.82 -11.10 -1.60
CA ASN A 180 8.36 -10.24 -2.64
C ASN A 180 7.36 -10.14 -3.81
N GLY A 181 7.39 -9.05 -4.52
CA GLY A 181 6.50 -8.74 -5.63
C GLY A 181 6.18 -7.25 -5.63
N THR A 182 5.35 -6.79 -6.55
CA THR A 182 5.11 -5.36 -6.73
C THR A 182 3.62 -5.05 -6.72
N VAL A 183 3.24 -3.99 -6.02
CA VAL A 183 1.93 -3.35 -6.12
C VAL A 183 2.11 -1.98 -6.74
N ASP A 184 1.44 -1.72 -7.87
CA ASP A 184 1.58 -0.50 -8.67
C ASP A 184 0.23 0.17 -8.91
N ASN A 185 0.24 1.50 -9.04
CA ASN A 185 -0.91 2.27 -9.47
C ASN A 185 -0.52 3.29 -10.55
N VAL A 186 -1.25 3.30 -11.66
CA VAL A 186 -1.00 4.14 -12.84
C VAL A 186 -2.15 5.11 -13.15
N SER A 187 -3.13 5.23 -12.25
CA SER A 187 -4.31 6.05 -12.46
C SER A 187 -4.24 7.38 -11.73
N HIS A 188 -4.70 8.44 -12.40
CA HIS A 188 -4.79 9.78 -11.82
C HIS A 188 -5.65 9.81 -10.56
N GLY A 189 -5.16 10.44 -9.49
CA GLY A 189 -5.89 10.61 -8.23
C GLY A 189 -6.20 9.31 -7.48
N LYS A 190 -5.43 8.22 -7.74
CA LYS A 190 -5.61 6.90 -7.12
C LYS A 190 -4.34 6.42 -6.44
N ALA A 191 -4.49 5.64 -5.37
CA ALA A 191 -3.41 5.11 -4.55
C ALA A 191 -3.14 3.62 -4.85
N CYS A 192 -1.94 3.14 -4.52
CA CYS A 192 -1.72 1.69 -4.41
C CYS A 192 -2.59 1.11 -3.30
N ILE A 193 -2.65 1.80 -2.15
CA ILE A 193 -3.49 1.38 -1.03
C ILE A 193 -4.25 2.60 -0.50
N TYR A 194 -5.58 2.54 -0.55
CA TYR A 194 -6.48 3.41 0.20
C TYR A 194 -7.06 2.61 1.38
N ASN A 195 -6.57 2.89 2.57
CA ASN A 195 -6.93 2.13 3.78
C ASN A 195 -7.91 2.87 4.67
N ASN A 196 -9.07 2.29 4.91
CA ASN A 196 -10.03 2.70 5.96
C ASN A 196 -10.21 1.63 7.04
N GLY A 197 -9.54 0.48 6.91
CA GLY A 197 -9.57 -0.66 7.81
C GLY A 197 -8.22 -0.90 8.49
N THR A 198 -7.79 -2.14 8.52
CA THR A 198 -6.49 -2.56 9.05
C THR A 198 -5.62 -3.15 7.95
N VAL A 199 -4.40 -2.65 7.78
CA VAL A 199 -3.43 -3.14 6.79
C VAL A 199 -2.13 -3.53 7.46
N ILE A 200 -1.60 -4.69 7.10
CA ILE A 200 -0.26 -5.15 7.51
C ILE A 200 0.55 -5.46 6.25
N LEU A 201 1.67 -4.77 6.08
CA LEU A 201 2.61 -5.00 4.99
C LEU A 201 3.84 -5.71 5.56
N ASN A 202 4.04 -6.98 5.20
CA ASN A 202 5.17 -7.80 5.64
C ASN A 202 6.27 -7.90 4.59
N GLY A 203 6.04 -7.38 3.39
CA GLY A 203 7.00 -7.36 2.29
C GLY A 203 6.39 -6.72 1.05
N GLY A 204 7.15 -6.74 -0.04
CA GLY A 204 6.76 -6.19 -1.34
C GLY A 204 7.24 -4.78 -1.60
N THR A 205 7.20 -4.42 -2.87
CA THR A 205 7.54 -3.10 -3.39
C THR A 205 6.26 -2.39 -3.83
N TYR A 206 6.01 -1.22 -3.27
CA TYR A 206 4.84 -0.41 -3.56
C TYR A 206 5.28 0.82 -4.34
N ILE A 207 4.79 0.95 -5.58
CA ILE A 207 5.20 2.04 -6.47
C ILE A 207 3.99 2.75 -7.06
N ARG A 208 4.15 4.01 -7.38
CA ARG A 208 3.29 4.68 -8.35
C ARG A 208 4.11 4.96 -9.59
N SER A 209 3.85 4.18 -10.65
CA SER A 209 4.41 4.40 -11.97
C SER A 209 3.83 5.67 -12.59
N LYS A 210 4.42 6.14 -13.69
CA LYS A 210 3.89 7.28 -14.44
C LYS A 210 2.41 7.06 -14.76
N GLU A 211 1.58 8.06 -14.45
CA GLU A 211 0.15 8.01 -14.72
C GLU A 211 -0.14 7.93 -16.22
N ASN A 212 -1.10 7.10 -16.58
CA ASN A 212 -1.56 6.97 -17.97
C ASN A 212 -2.09 8.32 -18.47
N GLY A 213 -1.57 8.78 -19.61
CA GLY A 213 -1.98 10.04 -20.22
C GLY A 213 -1.41 11.31 -19.57
N GLN A 214 -0.50 11.19 -18.61
CA GLN A 214 0.17 12.34 -17.98
C GLN A 214 1.62 12.43 -18.46
N ASP A 215 1.98 13.59 -19.02
CA ASP A 215 3.33 13.89 -19.49
C ASP A 215 4.05 14.93 -18.64
N SER A 216 3.46 15.33 -17.52
CA SER A 216 4.03 16.36 -16.65
C SER A 216 5.33 15.89 -16.00
N GLU A 217 6.45 16.38 -16.49
CA GLU A 217 7.77 16.16 -15.87
C GLU A 217 7.85 16.79 -14.48
N SER A 218 7.17 17.91 -14.27
CA SER A 218 7.17 18.63 -13.01
C SER A 218 6.57 17.84 -11.85
N SER A 219 5.65 16.92 -12.13
CA SER A 219 5.07 16.01 -11.13
C SER A 219 5.69 14.61 -11.15
N GLY A 220 6.71 14.36 -12.01
CA GLY A 220 7.21 13.01 -12.24
C GLY A 220 6.18 12.09 -12.89
N GLY A 221 5.12 12.67 -13.52
CA GLY A 221 3.99 11.92 -14.07
C GLY A 221 3.09 11.31 -13.00
N ASN A 222 3.09 11.85 -11.77
CA ASN A 222 2.38 11.28 -10.64
C ASN A 222 1.79 12.37 -9.74
N SER A 223 0.48 12.34 -9.53
CA SER A 223 -0.27 13.41 -8.88
C SER A 223 -0.91 13.02 -7.55
N TYR A 224 -0.65 11.82 -7.04
CA TYR A 224 -1.36 11.32 -5.87
C TYR A 224 -0.47 10.53 -4.89
N TYR A 225 -1.00 10.23 -3.72
CA TYR A 225 -0.33 9.41 -2.71
C TYR A 225 -0.12 7.97 -3.22
N ASN A 226 0.99 7.36 -2.86
CA ASN A 226 1.18 5.92 -3.01
C ASN A 226 0.28 5.17 -1.99
N ILE A 227 0.34 5.62 -0.73
CA ILE A 227 -0.53 5.11 0.33
C ILE A 227 -1.32 6.27 0.94
N LEU A 228 -2.64 6.11 1.01
CA LEU A 228 -3.55 6.96 1.76
C LEU A 228 -4.12 6.15 2.94
N ASN A 229 -3.67 6.44 4.15
CA ASN A 229 -4.08 5.72 5.35
C ASN A 229 -5.05 6.53 6.20
N HIS A 230 -6.29 6.09 6.25
CA HIS A 230 -7.33 6.59 7.15
C HIS A 230 -7.76 5.54 8.17
N GLY A 231 -7.01 4.45 8.30
CA GLY A 231 -7.26 3.36 9.22
C GLY A 231 -6.04 3.04 10.07
N GLU A 232 -5.87 1.79 10.39
CA GLU A 232 -4.70 1.28 11.08
C GLU A 232 -3.73 0.63 10.09
N MET A 233 -2.46 1.00 10.12
CA MET A 233 -1.46 0.41 9.22
C MET A 233 -0.18 0.07 9.97
N THR A 234 0.37 -1.11 9.69
CA THR A 234 1.69 -1.55 10.14
C THR A 234 2.54 -1.90 8.93
N ILE A 235 3.74 -1.31 8.85
CA ILE A 235 4.74 -1.59 7.81
C ILE A 235 5.95 -2.23 8.46
N ASN A 236 6.30 -3.43 7.99
CA ASN A 236 7.40 -4.25 8.52
C ASN A 236 8.68 -4.14 7.66
N PRO A 237 9.85 -4.61 8.15
CA PRO A 237 11.17 -4.27 7.57
C PRO A 237 11.41 -4.64 6.09
N ASN A 238 10.72 -5.64 5.55
CA ASN A 238 10.93 -6.10 4.16
C ASN A 238 10.09 -5.34 3.12
N VAL A 239 9.59 -4.17 3.46
CA VAL A 239 8.76 -3.33 2.59
C VAL A 239 9.61 -2.24 1.95
N GLU A 240 9.39 -2.02 0.66
CA GLU A 240 9.94 -0.92 -0.09
C GLU A 240 8.81 -0.06 -0.68
N ILE A 241 8.84 1.24 -0.43
CA ILE A 241 7.86 2.18 -0.99
C ILE A 241 8.60 3.29 -1.69
N SER A 242 8.29 3.50 -2.98
CA SER A 242 8.93 4.55 -3.74
C SER A 242 7.97 5.28 -4.68
N GLN A 243 8.26 6.55 -4.94
CA GLN A 243 7.49 7.39 -5.83
C GLN A 243 8.38 8.48 -6.43
N ASN A 244 8.47 8.51 -7.76
CA ASN A 244 9.23 9.54 -8.45
C ASN A 244 8.51 10.89 -8.49
N GLY A 245 7.18 10.89 -8.42
CA GLY A 245 6.36 12.09 -8.39
C GLY A 245 6.52 12.88 -7.09
N HIS A 246 6.44 14.20 -7.19
CA HIS A 246 6.60 15.14 -6.06
C HIS A 246 5.42 16.11 -5.92
N TYR A 247 4.29 15.80 -6.55
CA TYR A 247 3.08 16.65 -6.45
C TYR A 247 2.30 16.40 -5.16
N SER A 248 2.30 15.14 -4.69
CA SER A 248 1.70 14.74 -3.43
C SER A 248 2.73 14.02 -2.56
N SER A 249 2.50 14.01 -1.27
CA SER A 249 3.27 13.17 -0.35
C SER A 249 3.17 11.71 -0.75
N MET A 250 4.22 10.91 -0.50
CA MET A 250 4.21 9.51 -0.87
C MET A 250 3.27 8.70 0.03
N ILE A 251 3.39 8.86 1.34
CA ILE A 251 2.46 8.29 2.31
C ILE A 251 1.73 9.43 3.01
N ALA A 252 0.40 9.45 2.94
CA ALA A 252 -0.45 10.31 3.74
C ALA A 252 -1.13 9.47 4.82
N ASN A 253 -0.89 9.79 6.08
CA ASN A 253 -1.52 9.19 7.25
C ASN A 253 -2.40 10.23 7.93
N GLY A 254 -3.71 10.03 7.94
CA GLY A 254 -4.66 11.01 8.45
C GLY A 254 -5.41 11.78 7.37
N TYR A 255 -6.01 12.88 7.77
CA TYR A 255 -6.92 13.62 6.94
C TYR A 255 -6.31 14.95 6.49
N TYR A 256 -6.41 15.25 5.20
CA TYR A 256 -5.97 16.53 4.64
C TYR A 256 -6.69 17.71 5.30
N ASP A 257 -7.99 17.55 5.57
CA ASP A 257 -8.83 18.50 6.30
C ASP A 257 -9.86 17.67 7.10
N TYR A 258 -9.64 17.56 8.40
CA TYR A 258 -10.46 16.75 9.30
C TYR A 258 -11.95 17.06 9.22
N THR A 259 -12.33 18.29 8.87
CA THR A 259 -13.71 18.75 8.77
C THR A 259 -14.34 18.49 7.40
N ASN A 260 -13.57 18.03 6.42
CA ASN A 260 -14.04 17.80 5.06
C ASN A 260 -15.03 16.64 5.01
N THR A 261 -16.10 16.79 4.25
CA THR A 261 -17.16 15.78 4.12
C THR A 261 -16.86 14.70 3.07
N ASN A 262 -15.82 14.88 2.26
CA ASN A 262 -15.34 13.85 1.37
C ASN A 262 -14.45 12.88 2.16
N PRO A 263 -14.78 11.57 2.24
CA PRO A 263 -14.04 10.62 3.06
C PRO A 263 -12.59 10.39 2.60
N ARG A 264 -12.19 10.85 1.41
CA ARG A 264 -10.79 10.83 0.98
C ARG A 264 -9.97 12.02 1.49
N ASN A 265 -10.62 13.04 2.01
CA ASN A 265 -9.97 14.26 2.51
C ASN A 265 -10.21 14.48 4.01
N GLY A 266 -11.37 14.06 4.50
CA GLY A 266 -11.79 14.29 5.88
C GLY A 266 -12.36 13.08 6.59
N TYR A 267 -12.59 13.24 7.89
CA TYR A 267 -13.22 12.20 8.71
C TYR A 267 -14.73 12.16 8.45
N VAL A 268 -15.20 11.02 7.96
CA VAL A 268 -16.64 10.73 7.80
C VAL A 268 -17.01 9.55 8.68
N SER A 269 -17.83 9.79 9.69
CA SER A 269 -18.27 8.78 10.64
C SER A 269 -18.91 7.58 9.93
N GLY A 270 -18.56 6.38 10.34
CA GLY A 270 -19.05 5.13 9.72
C GLY A 270 -18.26 4.68 8.49
N THR A 271 -17.48 5.56 7.86
CA THR A 271 -16.71 5.26 6.64
C THR A 271 -15.24 4.97 6.93
N ASN A 272 -14.63 5.75 7.80
CA ASN A 272 -13.22 5.63 8.14
C ASN A 272 -12.98 5.81 9.65
N HIS A 273 -11.75 5.56 10.11
CA HIS A 273 -11.41 5.66 11.54
C HIS A 273 -11.29 7.11 11.98
N GLN A 274 -11.70 7.40 13.22
CA GLN A 274 -11.57 8.73 13.79
C GLN A 274 -10.10 9.13 14.03
N ASN A 275 -9.27 8.17 14.42
CA ASN A 275 -7.86 8.38 14.77
C ASN A 275 -6.99 7.39 13.96
N PRO A 276 -6.64 7.70 12.73
CA PRO A 276 -5.77 6.85 11.93
C PRO A 276 -4.42 6.64 12.59
N SER A 277 -3.83 5.46 12.39
CA SER A 277 -2.52 5.15 12.94
C SER A 277 -1.62 4.48 11.92
N LEU A 278 -0.33 4.89 11.89
CA LEU A 278 0.70 4.28 11.09
C LEU A 278 1.88 3.91 11.98
N ILE A 279 2.25 2.63 11.98
CA ILE A 279 3.42 2.11 12.67
C ILE A 279 4.40 1.59 11.62
N ILE A 280 5.63 2.11 11.63
CA ILE A 280 6.70 1.67 10.75
C ILE A 280 7.78 0.98 11.58
N ASN A 281 7.93 -0.32 11.37
CA ASN A 281 8.91 -1.15 12.07
C ASN A 281 10.23 -1.29 11.30
N GLY A 282 10.29 -0.77 10.08
CA GLY A 282 11.44 -0.79 9.20
C GLY A 282 11.03 -0.63 7.74
N GLY A 283 11.95 -0.88 6.82
CA GLY A 283 11.72 -0.75 5.38
C GLY A 283 12.48 0.40 4.75
N THR A 284 12.29 0.59 3.45
CA THR A 284 12.93 1.64 2.65
C THR A 284 11.88 2.51 1.98
N PHE A 285 12.03 3.82 2.14
CA PHE A 285 11.05 4.81 1.72
C PHE A 285 11.73 5.94 0.95
N ALA A 286 11.32 6.17 -0.30
CA ALA A 286 11.95 7.20 -1.13
C ALA A 286 10.97 7.93 -2.04
N GLY A 287 10.95 9.26 -1.98
CA GLY A 287 10.22 10.11 -2.92
C GLY A 287 9.00 10.81 -2.34
N GLY A 288 8.12 11.25 -3.27
CA GLY A 288 6.98 12.12 -2.95
C GLY A 288 7.36 13.56 -2.64
N LEU A 289 6.37 14.45 -2.52
CA LEU A 289 6.55 15.81 -2.01
C LEU A 289 7.12 15.75 -0.59
N ASN A 290 6.43 15.04 0.30
CA ASN A 290 6.96 14.55 1.55
C ASN A 290 7.01 13.01 1.48
N THR A 291 8.04 12.39 2.06
CA THR A 291 8.08 10.92 2.08
C THR A 291 6.98 10.36 2.96
N ILE A 292 6.78 10.96 4.13
CA ILE A 292 5.63 10.70 4.99
C ILE A 292 5.00 12.03 5.40
N LYS A 293 3.69 12.14 5.24
CA LYS A 293 2.89 13.20 5.82
C LYS A 293 1.96 12.59 6.87
N ASN A 294 2.14 12.97 8.13
CA ASN A 294 1.22 12.65 9.22
C ASN A 294 0.26 13.82 9.39
N ASP A 295 -0.93 13.66 8.83
CA ASP A 295 -1.94 14.71 8.71
C ASP A 295 -2.89 14.75 9.92
N ASP A 296 -3.96 15.51 9.80
CA ASP A 296 -4.90 15.75 10.89
C ASP A 296 -5.46 14.47 11.50
N GLY A 297 -5.55 14.46 12.82
CA GLY A 297 -6.14 13.38 13.61
C GLY A 297 -5.32 12.09 13.68
N ALA A 298 -4.16 12.02 13.03
CA ALA A 298 -3.41 10.78 12.89
C ALA A 298 -2.22 10.66 13.85
N ARG A 299 -1.92 9.42 14.21
CA ARG A 299 -0.72 9.07 14.98
C ARG A 299 0.28 8.31 14.11
N LEU A 300 1.52 8.76 14.11
CA LEU A 300 2.65 8.10 13.44
C LEU A 300 3.67 7.62 14.48
N VAL A 301 4.11 6.37 14.36
CA VAL A 301 5.24 5.82 15.13
C VAL A 301 6.25 5.22 14.17
N ILE A 302 7.49 5.70 14.23
CA ILE A 302 8.61 5.15 13.45
C ILE A 302 9.57 4.48 14.42
N ASN A 303 9.63 3.15 14.37
CA ASN A 303 10.55 2.36 15.18
C ASN A 303 11.91 2.20 14.48
N ASP A 304 11.92 2.05 13.14
CA ASP A 304 13.12 1.91 12.31
C ASP A 304 12.76 2.15 10.83
N GLY A 305 13.78 2.16 9.95
CA GLY A 305 13.64 2.29 8.49
C GLY A 305 14.62 3.29 7.90
N THR A 306 14.69 3.31 6.57
CA THR A 306 15.49 4.30 5.83
C THR A 306 14.57 5.17 4.98
N PHE A 307 14.64 6.47 5.20
CA PHE A 307 13.76 7.46 4.59
C PHE A 307 14.57 8.48 3.81
N THR A 308 14.22 8.72 2.57
CA THR A 308 14.88 9.72 1.71
C THR A 308 13.87 10.58 0.98
N ASN A 309 14.00 11.89 1.11
CA ASN A 309 13.20 12.85 0.37
C ASN A 309 14.08 13.73 -0.52
N MET A 310 13.55 14.10 -1.69
CA MET A 310 14.24 14.96 -2.68
C MET A 310 13.52 16.28 -2.93
N SER A 311 12.34 16.50 -2.33
CA SER A 311 11.46 17.60 -2.71
C SER A 311 11.21 18.60 -1.56
N GLN A 312 10.55 18.20 -0.47
CA GLN A 312 10.21 19.09 0.63
C GLN A 312 10.71 18.57 1.97
N ALA A 313 10.09 17.52 2.53
CA ALA A 313 10.46 16.96 3.82
C ALA A 313 10.44 15.43 3.85
N THR A 314 11.29 14.84 4.68
CA THR A 314 11.24 13.40 4.91
C THR A 314 10.02 13.03 5.76
N VAL A 315 9.80 13.74 6.85
CA VAL A 315 8.59 13.62 7.67
C VAL A 315 7.96 15.00 7.87
N GLN A 316 6.77 15.19 7.35
CA GLN A 316 5.91 16.33 7.70
C GLN A 316 4.88 15.86 8.73
N ASN A 317 4.75 16.58 9.84
CA ASN A 317 3.83 16.23 10.91
C ASN A 317 2.89 17.37 11.26
N HIS A 318 1.60 17.11 11.19
CA HIS A 318 0.54 18.04 11.63
C HIS A 318 -0.15 17.58 12.92
N HIS A 319 -0.01 16.32 13.34
CA HIS A 319 -0.69 15.87 14.56
C HIS A 319 0.28 15.24 15.56
N VAL A 320 0.32 13.94 15.73
CA VAL A 320 1.16 13.28 16.74
C VAL A 320 2.14 12.31 16.10
N THR A 321 3.45 12.54 16.30
CA THR A 321 4.50 11.67 15.76
C THR A 321 5.53 11.30 16.82
N GLU A 322 5.91 10.02 16.85
CA GLU A 322 7.02 9.48 17.64
C GLU A 322 8.07 8.87 16.73
N ILE A 323 9.31 9.37 16.76
CA ILE A 323 10.48 8.79 16.08
C ILE A 323 11.36 8.12 17.14
N LYS A 324 11.49 6.81 17.07
CA LYS A 324 12.27 5.98 18.01
C LYS A 324 13.54 5.45 17.40
N GLY A 325 13.62 5.39 16.05
CA GLY A 325 14.77 4.89 15.30
C GLY A 325 14.67 5.25 13.83
N GLY A 326 15.55 4.66 13.03
CA GLY A 326 15.62 4.87 11.58
C GLY A 326 16.64 5.89 11.14
N THR A 327 16.83 5.98 9.83
CA THR A 327 17.73 6.92 9.17
C THR A 327 16.96 7.82 8.22
N PHE A 328 17.06 9.13 8.39
CA PHE A 328 16.33 10.14 7.64
C PHE A 328 17.30 11.00 6.86
N ASN A 329 17.11 11.09 5.55
CA ASN A 329 17.98 11.81 4.64
C ASN A 329 17.19 12.79 3.76
N THR A 330 17.82 13.89 3.44
CA THR A 330 17.38 14.81 2.40
C THR A 330 18.41 14.86 1.27
N THR A 331 17.93 14.96 0.03
CA THR A 331 18.74 15.11 -1.18
C THR A 331 18.04 16.13 -2.11
N GLY A 332 18.75 16.57 -3.14
CA GLY A 332 18.14 17.47 -4.11
C GLY A 332 17.67 18.79 -3.52
N SER A 333 16.39 19.13 -3.70
CA SER A 333 15.76 20.36 -3.21
C SER A 333 15.05 20.20 -1.86
N ALA A 334 15.04 19.00 -1.27
CA ALA A 334 14.40 18.76 0.02
C ALA A 334 15.01 19.65 1.11
N GLN A 335 14.16 20.33 1.87
CA GLN A 335 14.57 21.35 2.84
C GLN A 335 14.76 20.75 4.22
N TYR A 336 13.90 19.79 4.62
CA TYR A 336 13.81 19.33 5.99
C TYR A 336 13.81 17.79 6.09
N VAL A 337 14.48 17.24 7.10
CA VAL A 337 14.23 15.84 7.51
C VAL A 337 12.98 15.75 8.38
N VAL A 338 12.71 16.82 9.14
CA VAL A 338 11.49 16.98 9.92
C VAL A 338 10.92 18.37 9.66
N ASP A 339 9.64 18.40 9.31
CA ASP A 339 8.80 19.58 9.19
C ASP A 339 7.59 19.40 10.11
N ASN A 340 7.67 19.97 11.33
CA ASN A 340 6.65 19.80 12.36
C ASN A 340 5.82 21.07 12.48
N GLU A 341 4.61 21.02 11.99
CA GLU A 341 3.73 22.18 11.85
C GLU A 341 2.44 22.02 12.67
N GLY A 342 2.07 23.06 13.41
CA GLY A 342 0.76 23.18 14.05
C GLY A 342 -0.08 24.23 13.33
N HIS A 343 -1.32 23.89 12.99
CA HIS A 343 -2.25 24.81 12.36
C HIS A 343 -3.37 25.19 13.32
N ASN A 344 -3.41 26.44 13.72
CA ASN A 344 -4.50 27.03 14.52
C ASN A 344 -4.70 26.45 15.93
N GLY A 345 -3.87 25.53 16.42
CA GLY A 345 -4.03 24.89 17.74
C GLY A 345 -5.30 24.02 17.87
N ALA A 346 -5.87 23.59 16.74
CA ALA A 346 -7.01 22.67 16.75
C ALA A 346 -6.63 21.31 17.35
N ALA A 347 -7.57 20.64 17.99
CA ALA A 347 -7.31 19.40 18.74
C ALA A 347 -6.77 18.25 17.88
N ASN A 348 -7.01 18.27 16.59
CA ASN A 348 -6.57 17.25 15.61
C ASN A 348 -5.45 17.74 14.69
N ASP A 349 -4.89 18.92 14.98
CA ASP A 349 -3.79 19.52 14.22
C ASP A 349 -2.79 20.17 15.19
N LEU A 350 -2.16 19.35 16.02
CA LEU A 350 -1.35 19.80 17.16
C LEU A 350 0.12 19.98 16.83
N GLY A 351 0.66 19.34 15.76
CA GLY A 351 2.07 19.35 15.45
C GLY A 351 2.95 18.89 16.61
N GLN A 352 2.56 17.83 17.31
CA GLN A 352 3.33 17.28 18.44
C GLN A 352 4.27 16.19 17.98
N MET A 353 5.57 16.33 18.31
CA MET A 353 6.57 15.32 17.94
C MET A 353 7.51 15.01 19.08
N THR A 354 7.85 13.73 19.20
CA THR A 354 8.93 13.26 20.10
C THR A 354 9.96 12.49 19.29
N ILE A 355 11.23 12.80 19.45
CA ILE A 355 12.36 12.07 18.88
C ILE A 355 13.20 11.49 20.02
N SER A 356 13.21 10.16 20.12
CA SER A 356 13.97 9.43 21.15
C SER A 356 15.14 8.61 20.60
N GLY A 357 15.29 8.56 19.27
CA GLY A 357 16.36 7.84 18.59
C GLY A 357 16.42 8.13 17.10
N GLY A 358 17.25 7.38 16.39
CA GLY A 358 17.44 7.51 14.95
C GLY A 358 18.58 8.45 14.56
N THR A 359 18.86 8.51 13.25
CA THR A 359 19.86 9.38 12.63
C THR A 359 19.16 10.32 11.65
N LEU A 360 19.19 11.61 11.92
CA LEU A 360 18.53 12.65 11.14
C LEU A 360 19.55 13.52 10.41
N ASN A 361 19.71 13.30 9.12
CA ASN A 361 20.70 13.93 8.26
C ASN A 361 20.10 15.11 7.47
N GLY A 362 19.74 16.19 8.15
CA GLY A 362 19.17 17.39 7.55
C GLY A 362 18.54 18.31 8.58
N LYS A 363 17.89 19.37 8.11
CA LYS A 363 17.32 20.41 8.96
C LYS A 363 16.04 19.95 9.65
N ILE A 364 15.84 20.46 10.86
CA ILE A 364 14.61 20.35 11.62
C ILE A 364 13.90 21.70 11.60
N TYR A 365 12.62 21.70 11.30
CA TYR A 365 11.76 22.88 11.30
C TYR A 365 10.55 22.64 12.19
N VAL A 366 10.23 23.61 13.02
CA VAL A 366 9.07 23.57 13.94
C VAL A 366 8.38 24.92 13.86
N VAL A 367 7.11 24.93 13.50
CA VAL A 367 6.34 26.17 13.26
C VAL A 367 4.86 26.00 13.59
N GLY A 368 4.22 27.09 13.89
CA GLY A 368 2.77 27.18 14.03
C GLY A 368 2.27 27.10 15.47
N ALA A 369 0.99 27.40 15.64
CA ALA A 369 0.35 27.45 16.95
C ALA A 369 0.15 26.03 17.49
N GLY A 370 0.65 25.77 18.70
CA GLY A 370 0.56 24.46 19.34
C GLY A 370 1.65 23.48 18.95
N ALA A 371 2.47 23.78 17.92
CA ALA A 371 3.57 22.91 17.53
C ALA A 371 4.59 22.73 18.67
N SER A 372 4.99 21.50 18.91
CA SER A 372 5.99 21.16 19.93
C SER A 372 6.88 20.01 19.46
N LEU A 373 8.15 20.10 19.79
CA LEU A 373 9.13 19.04 19.59
C LEU A 373 9.84 18.74 20.91
N ALA A 374 9.93 17.47 21.27
CA ALA A 374 10.72 16.98 22.38
C ALA A 374 11.82 16.04 21.85
N VAL A 375 13.09 16.38 22.08
CA VAL A 375 14.24 15.55 21.71
C VAL A 375 14.84 14.93 22.97
N THR A 376 14.77 13.60 23.07
CA THR A 376 15.30 12.84 24.21
C THR A 376 16.47 11.92 23.83
N GLY A 377 16.73 11.72 22.52
CA GLY A 377 17.83 10.90 22.01
C GLY A 377 17.97 11.05 20.49
N GLY A 378 18.99 10.41 19.93
CA GLY A 378 19.26 10.37 18.49
C GLY A 378 20.55 11.06 18.08
N THR A 379 20.89 10.92 16.80
CA THR A 379 22.01 11.57 16.14
C THR A 379 21.50 12.56 15.11
N PHE A 380 21.99 13.79 15.14
CA PHE A 380 21.51 14.87 14.28
C PHE A 380 22.68 15.55 13.55
N SER A 381 22.50 15.86 12.28
CA SER A 381 23.44 16.72 11.56
C SER A 381 23.11 18.22 11.73
N ASP A 382 21.89 18.55 12.13
CA ASP A 382 21.44 19.92 12.39
C ASP A 382 21.50 20.23 13.90
N PRO A 383 22.33 21.18 14.33
CA PRO A 383 22.45 21.54 15.74
C PRO A 383 21.21 22.23 16.31
N SER A 384 20.23 22.62 15.48
CA SER A 384 18.96 23.17 15.97
C SER A 384 18.16 22.16 16.83
N ALA A 385 18.42 20.86 16.70
CA ALA A 385 17.88 19.83 17.58
C ALA A 385 18.13 20.12 19.07
N LEU A 386 19.24 20.79 19.40
CA LEU A 386 19.62 21.17 20.76
C LEU A 386 18.65 22.16 21.42
N LEU A 387 17.85 22.88 20.63
CA LEU A 387 16.83 23.81 21.13
C LEU A 387 15.62 23.08 21.75
N TYR A 388 15.48 21.80 21.46
CA TYR A 388 14.30 20.98 21.81
C TYR A 388 14.62 19.88 22.83
N LEU A 389 15.80 19.91 23.47
CA LEU A 389 16.18 18.89 24.47
C LEU A 389 15.15 18.79 25.58
N SER A 390 14.73 17.58 25.90
CA SER A 390 13.68 17.31 26.90
C SER A 390 14.02 16.10 27.75
N GLY A 391 13.64 16.14 29.02
CA GLY A 391 13.89 15.07 29.98
C GLY A 391 15.39 14.78 30.14
N ASN A 392 15.75 13.51 30.32
CA ASN A 392 17.13 13.03 30.41
C ASN A 392 17.73 12.79 29.01
N ALA A 393 17.67 13.79 28.15
CA ALA A 393 18.12 13.68 26.76
C ALA A 393 19.58 13.19 26.64
N ASN A 394 19.81 12.25 25.74
CA ASN A 394 21.14 11.80 25.34
C ASN A 394 21.26 11.91 23.82
N VAL A 395 21.91 12.96 23.34
CA VAL A 395 21.89 13.38 21.94
C VAL A 395 23.31 13.51 21.40
N LYS A 396 23.50 13.07 20.17
CA LYS A 396 24.72 13.30 19.41
C LYS A 396 24.45 14.28 18.27
N ILE A 397 25.25 15.33 18.18
CA ILE A 397 25.35 16.20 17.01
C ILE A 397 26.58 15.79 16.24
N ARG A 398 26.41 15.35 15.01
CA ARG A 398 27.47 15.06 14.06
C ARG A 398 27.29 15.90 12.82
N LEU A 399 28.15 16.90 12.64
CA LEU A 399 28.02 17.82 11.53
C LEU A 399 28.33 17.14 10.20
N ASN A 400 27.61 17.50 9.16
CA ASN A 400 27.84 17.14 7.76
C ASN A 400 28.22 18.37 6.89
N GLY A 401 28.36 19.53 7.51
CA GLY A 401 28.76 20.81 6.95
C GLY A 401 28.95 21.84 8.07
N ASP A 402 29.48 22.99 7.74
CA ASP A 402 29.58 24.10 8.69
C ASP A 402 28.17 24.55 9.09
N ALA A 403 27.97 24.79 10.37
CA ALA A 403 26.64 25.08 10.92
C ALA A 403 26.71 26.25 11.94
N THR A 404 25.56 26.92 12.09
CA THR A 404 25.38 27.97 13.11
C THR A 404 24.21 27.61 14.01
N CYS A 405 24.37 27.73 15.31
CA CYS A 405 23.32 27.55 16.30
C CYS A 405 23.24 28.82 17.18
N ASN A 406 22.02 29.19 17.58
CA ASN A 406 21.79 30.34 18.46
C ASN A 406 22.26 30.14 19.92
N GLY A 407 22.92 29.04 20.20
CA GLY A 407 23.30 28.61 21.53
C GLY A 407 22.25 27.66 22.13
N PHE A 408 22.68 26.84 23.06
CA PHE A 408 21.81 25.89 23.77
C PHE A 408 22.24 25.79 25.23
N LYS A 409 21.32 25.33 26.07
CA LYS A 409 21.57 25.07 27.47
C LYS A 409 21.12 23.67 27.82
N THR A 410 22.02 22.86 28.38
CA THR A 410 21.64 21.54 28.93
C THR A 410 21.18 21.70 30.37
N GLN A 411 20.27 20.83 30.76
CA GLN A 411 19.79 20.70 32.13
C GLN A 411 20.44 19.49 32.81
N SER A 412 20.27 19.39 34.15
CA SER A 412 20.74 18.21 34.88
C SER A 412 20.13 16.92 34.32
N GLY A 413 20.96 15.90 34.10
CA GLY A 413 20.54 14.63 33.49
C GLY A 413 20.57 14.61 31.95
N GLN A 414 20.89 15.74 31.29
CA GLN A 414 21.05 15.79 29.85
C GLN A 414 22.52 15.64 29.45
N SER A 415 22.79 14.90 28.38
CA SER A 415 24.13 14.79 27.79
C SER A 415 24.05 15.08 26.28
N VAL A 416 25.08 15.83 25.80
CA VAL A 416 25.23 16.15 24.38
C VAL A 416 26.65 15.83 23.98
N GLU A 417 26.82 14.96 22.98
CA GLU A 417 28.06 14.71 22.29
C GLU A 417 28.12 15.58 21.02
N LEU A 418 29.19 16.38 20.88
CA LEU A 418 29.41 17.20 19.68
C LEU A 418 30.57 16.59 18.88
N ASP A 419 30.25 15.97 17.75
CA ASP A 419 31.19 15.49 16.73
C ASP A 419 31.21 16.51 15.59
N LEU A 420 32.22 17.35 15.55
CA LEU A 420 32.35 18.39 14.53
C LEU A 420 32.70 17.81 13.15
N ASN A 421 33.19 16.58 13.07
CA ASN A 421 33.49 15.88 11.81
C ASN A 421 34.22 16.76 10.78
N ASN A 422 35.28 17.47 11.23
CA ASN A 422 36.04 18.47 10.47
C ASN A 422 35.28 19.72 9.99
N HIS A 423 34.13 20.00 10.54
CA HIS A 423 33.33 21.20 10.26
C HIS A 423 33.35 22.19 11.42
N VAL A 424 32.82 23.38 11.18
CA VAL A 424 32.78 24.46 12.17
C VAL A 424 31.34 24.62 12.70
N LEU A 425 31.17 24.57 14.02
CA LEU A 425 29.96 24.99 14.70
C LEU A 425 30.14 26.41 15.26
N THR A 426 29.38 27.36 14.68
CA THR A 426 29.36 28.73 15.16
C THR A 426 28.17 28.92 16.11
N LEU A 427 28.45 29.36 17.35
CA LEU A 427 27.42 29.77 18.30
C LEU A 427 27.18 31.26 18.18
N ALA A 428 26.04 31.67 17.61
CA ALA A 428 25.76 33.09 17.31
C ALA A 428 25.46 33.93 18.57
N LYS A 429 25.00 33.29 19.65
CA LYS A 429 24.84 33.92 20.97
C LYS A 429 25.26 32.90 22.03
N PRO A 430 26.52 32.92 22.49
CA PRO A 430 26.88 32.15 23.66
C PRO A 430 26.04 32.69 24.81
N THR A 431 25.11 31.88 25.34
CA THR A 431 24.37 32.22 26.55
C THR A 431 25.35 32.06 27.69
N VAL A 432 26.03 33.12 28.04
CA VAL A 432 26.76 33.19 29.33
C VAL A 432 25.66 33.27 30.38
N GLY A 433 25.47 32.19 31.14
CA GLY A 433 24.54 32.18 32.26
C GLY A 433 24.87 33.32 33.19
N SER A 434 23.86 34.00 33.75
CA SER A 434 24.05 34.94 34.84
C SER A 434 24.87 34.28 35.97
N ALA A 435 25.84 34.99 36.50
CA ALA A 435 26.77 34.51 37.50
C ALA A 435 26.04 33.92 38.73
N GLY A 436 26.04 32.62 38.84
CA GLY A 436 25.42 31.87 39.92
C GLY A 436 25.59 30.39 39.67
N THR A 437 26.66 29.81 40.18
CA THR A 437 26.92 28.38 40.40
C THR A 437 26.51 27.42 39.27
N GLU A 438 26.95 27.66 38.05
CA GLU A 438 26.83 26.65 36.99
C GLU A 438 28.12 25.85 36.88
N THR A 439 28.04 24.57 37.25
CA THR A 439 29.13 23.59 37.13
C THR A 439 29.20 22.93 35.74
N ASN A 440 28.46 23.41 34.76
CA ASN A 440 28.44 22.87 33.42
C ASN A 440 29.14 23.80 32.43
N SER A 441 30.44 23.64 32.33
CA SER A 441 31.23 24.29 31.26
C SER A 441 31.12 23.46 29.98
N CYS A 442 30.67 24.08 28.90
CA CYS A 442 30.82 23.53 27.55
C CYS A 442 32.33 23.59 27.21
N GLN A 443 33.05 22.48 27.28
CA GLN A 443 34.40 22.40 26.74
C GLN A 443 34.30 22.12 25.24
N LEU A 444 34.69 23.08 24.43
CA LEU A 444 34.96 22.87 23.02
C LEU A 444 36.24 22.00 22.90
N LEU A 445 36.07 20.71 22.69
CA LEU A 445 37.14 19.83 22.30
C LEU A 445 37.41 20.03 20.81
N LYS A 446 38.54 20.58 20.46
CA LYS A 446 39.03 20.65 19.10
C LYS A 446 39.39 19.21 18.69
N GLY A 447 38.56 18.62 17.80
CA GLY A 447 38.85 17.31 17.21
C GLY A 447 40.18 17.36 16.46
N SER A 448 40.98 16.35 16.69
CA SER A 448 42.23 16.09 15.95
C SER A 448 41.94 15.43 14.62
#